data_2b93a904179304fb15c4e3d32f6429e2
#
_entry.id   2b93a904179304fb15c4e3d32f6429e2
#
_cell.length_a   1.000
_cell.length_b   1.000
_cell.length_c   1.000
_cell.angle_alpha   90.00
_cell.angle_beta   90.00
_cell.angle_gamma   90.00
#
_symmetry.space_group_name_H-M   'P 1'
#
loop_
_entity.id
_entity.type
_entity.pdbx_description
1 polymer ?
#
loop_
_entity_poly.entity_id
_entity_poly.type
_entity_poly.pdbx_seq_one_letter_code
_entity_poly.pdbx_strand_id
1 'polypeptide(L)'
;MSLIHRPFRRVAVVNRGEAAVRFLRAARAWSKRRREPLEVVALYTHPDRDAVFVREADDAILLGDAMVATPGGAARSAYLDVARVIRLVVGHHCDAVWPGWGFASERPDFADACAAAGVVFIGPSGSSMRLLGDKIGGKRVAEECGVPVTPWSGGPVAT
;
A
#
# COMPACT_ATOMS: atom_id res chain seq x y z
N MET A 1 11.76 2.50 22.88
CA MET A 1 12.06 1.49 21.84
C MET A 1 12.61 2.24 20.65
N SER A 2 13.93 2.14 20.41
CA SER A 2 14.58 2.77 19.25
C SER A 2 14.03 2.12 17.99
N LEU A 3 13.33 2.89 17.16
CA LEU A 3 13.01 2.50 15.79
C LEU A 3 14.35 2.39 15.05
N ILE A 4 14.89 1.18 14.95
CA ILE A 4 16.00 0.91 14.06
C ILE A 4 15.48 1.22 12.66
N HIS A 5 15.82 2.40 12.19
CA HIS A 5 15.52 2.85 10.84
C HIS A 5 16.38 2.01 9.89
N ARG A 6 15.89 0.83 9.50
CA ARG A 6 16.49 0.09 8.39
C ARG A 6 16.16 0.87 7.12
N PRO A 7 17.13 1.49 6.47
CA PRO A 7 16.87 2.15 5.20
C PRO A 7 16.45 1.07 4.20
N PHE A 8 15.22 1.13 3.68
CA PHE A 8 14.85 0.30 2.54
C PHE A 8 15.50 0.85 1.27
N ARG A 9 15.84 -0.04 0.35
CA ARG A 9 16.57 0.29 -0.89
C ARG A 9 15.82 -0.08 -2.15
N ARG A 10 14.86 -1.01 -2.05
CA ARG A 10 14.08 -1.50 -3.17
C ARG A 10 12.60 -1.51 -2.81
N VAL A 11 11.84 -0.58 -3.40
CA VAL A 11 10.42 -0.34 -3.07
C VAL A 11 9.51 -0.83 -4.17
N ALA A 12 8.61 -1.73 -3.84
CA ALA A 12 7.53 -2.15 -4.73
C ALA A 12 6.36 -1.15 -4.70
N VAL A 13 5.97 -0.64 -5.85
CA VAL A 13 4.78 0.20 -6.02
C VAL A 13 3.58 -0.68 -6.28
N VAL A 14 2.71 -0.84 -5.27
CA VAL A 14 1.47 -1.63 -5.34
C VAL A 14 0.30 -0.70 -5.68
N ASN A 15 0.47 0.03 -6.76
CA ASN A 15 -0.51 0.97 -7.31
C ASN A 15 -0.23 1.21 -8.80
N ARG A 16 -1.09 1.95 -9.49
CA ARG A 16 -1.02 2.18 -10.94
C ARG A 16 -1.31 3.63 -11.30
N GLY A 17 -1.18 3.94 -12.60
CA GLY A 17 -1.58 5.23 -13.16
C GLY A 17 -0.82 6.41 -12.57
N GLU A 18 -1.54 7.49 -12.31
CA GLU A 18 -0.99 8.77 -11.82
C GLU A 18 -0.33 8.61 -10.45
N ALA A 19 -0.91 7.84 -9.54
CA ALA A 19 -0.36 7.59 -8.21
C ALA A 19 1.06 7.00 -8.29
N ALA A 20 1.22 5.96 -9.12
CA ALA A 20 2.52 5.31 -9.32
C ALA A 20 3.54 6.27 -9.95
N VAL A 21 3.16 7.02 -11.00
CA VAL A 21 4.04 8.00 -11.66
C VAL A 21 4.52 9.06 -10.66
N ARG A 22 3.65 9.58 -9.81
CA ARG A 22 4.03 10.58 -8.79
C ARG A 22 5.04 10.04 -7.80
N PHE A 23 4.83 8.81 -7.31
CA PHE A 23 5.77 8.18 -6.39
C PHE A 23 7.14 7.98 -7.05
N LEU A 24 7.19 7.43 -8.26
CA LEU A 24 8.43 7.23 -9.03
C LEU A 24 9.23 8.53 -9.16
N ARG A 25 8.57 9.61 -9.55
CA ARG A 25 9.22 10.91 -9.71
C ARG A 25 9.71 11.48 -8.36
N ALA A 26 8.93 11.33 -7.30
CA ALA A 26 9.33 11.75 -5.96
C ALA A 26 10.53 10.94 -5.44
N ALA A 27 10.54 9.62 -5.62
CA ALA A 27 11.63 8.73 -5.23
C ALA A 27 12.93 9.07 -5.97
N ARG A 28 12.86 9.32 -7.28
CA ARG A 28 14.03 9.78 -8.07
C ARG A 28 14.57 11.11 -7.59
N ALA A 29 13.70 12.08 -7.34
CA ALA A 29 14.10 13.40 -6.83
C ALA A 29 14.74 13.29 -5.44
N TRP A 30 14.23 12.40 -4.59
CA TRP A 30 14.79 12.13 -3.28
C TRP A 30 16.18 11.48 -3.40
N SER A 31 16.32 10.41 -4.18
CA SER A 31 17.59 9.71 -4.41
C SER A 31 18.67 10.67 -4.92
N LYS A 32 18.33 11.54 -5.87
CA LYS A 32 19.26 12.53 -6.41
C LYS A 32 19.74 13.52 -5.34
N ARG A 33 18.83 14.02 -4.49
CA ARG A 33 19.20 14.97 -3.42
C ARG A 33 20.05 14.34 -2.32
N ARG A 34 19.74 13.08 -1.95
CA ARG A 34 20.42 12.39 -0.88
C ARG A 34 21.71 11.70 -1.34
N ARG A 35 21.87 11.51 -2.65
CA ARG A 35 22.91 10.66 -3.25
C ARG A 35 22.86 9.22 -2.72
N GLU A 36 21.66 8.76 -2.38
CA GLU A 36 21.38 7.42 -1.91
C GLU A 36 20.46 6.74 -2.95
N PRO A 37 20.86 5.61 -3.52
CA PRO A 37 20.04 4.91 -4.50
C PRO A 37 18.79 4.33 -3.83
N LEU A 38 17.63 4.62 -4.42
CA LEU A 38 16.36 3.99 -4.08
C LEU A 38 15.79 3.42 -5.37
N GLU A 39 15.78 2.11 -5.47
CA GLU A 39 15.25 1.39 -6.60
C GLU A 39 13.72 1.25 -6.47
N VAL A 40 12.99 1.56 -7.52
CA VAL A 40 11.54 1.52 -7.53
C VAL A 40 11.05 0.49 -8.54
N VAL A 41 10.28 -0.47 -8.06
CA VAL A 41 9.76 -1.60 -8.83
C VAL A 41 8.27 -1.42 -9.04
N ALA A 42 7.81 -1.35 -10.28
CA ALA A 42 6.40 -1.21 -10.60
C ALA A 42 5.71 -2.59 -10.64
N LEU A 43 4.65 -2.79 -9.86
CA LEU A 43 3.74 -3.91 -10.08
C LEU A 43 2.69 -3.50 -11.13
N TYR A 44 2.48 -4.34 -12.14
CA TYR A 44 1.56 -4.01 -13.22
C TYR A 44 0.74 -5.22 -13.69
N THR A 45 -0.40 -4.97 -14.32
CA THR A 45 -1.25 -5.97 -14.96
C THR A 45 -1.11 -5.94 -16.47
N HIS A 46 -1.54 -6.98 -17.18
CA HIS A 46 -1.41 -7.04 -18.64
C HIS A 46 -1.89 -5.78 -19.39
N PRO A 47 -3.04 -5.17 -19.05
CA PRO A 47 -3.47 -3.93 -19.68
C PRO A 47 -2.54 -2.73 -19.45
N ASP A 48 -1.76 -2.74 -18.38
CA ASP A 48 -0.87 -1.63 -18.03
C ASP A 48 0.58 -1.82 -18.55
N ARG A 49 0.86 -2.86 -19.34
CA ARG A 49 2.21 -3.22 -19.80
C ARG A 49 2.99 -2.03 -20.37
N ASP A 50 2.34 -1.20 -21.15
CA ASP A 50 2.94 -0.05 -21.82
C ASP A 50 2.70 1.28 -21.09
N ALA A 51 2.21 1.22 -19.85
CA ALA A 51 1.92 2.42 -19.07
C ALA A 51 3.20 3.16 -18.66
N VAL A 52 3.08 4.48 -18.51
CA VAL A 52 4.21 5.35 -18.16
C VAL A 52 4.93 4.90 -16.90
N PHE A 53 4.18 4.51 -15.86
CA PHE A 53 4.76 4.09 -14.59
C PHE A 53 5.57 2.78 -14.69
N VAL A 54 5.23 1.91 -15.63
CA VAL A 54 5.98 0.67 -15.91
C VAL A 54 7.29 1.00 -16.62
N ARG A 55 7.23 1.86 -17.65
CA ARG A 55 8.40 2.26 -18.43
C ARG A 55 9.38 3.14 -17.65
N GLU A 56 8.87 3.92 -16.71
CA GLU A 56 9.71 4.80 -15.88
C GLU A 56 10.27 4.11 -14.62
N ALA A 57 9.80 2.94 -14.22
CA ALA A 57 10.34 2.21 -13.08
C ALA A 57 11.74 1.64 -13.37
N ASP A 58 12.51 1.38 -12.31
CA ASP A 58 13.84 0.75 -12.43
C ASP A 58 13.71 -0.74 -12.78
N ASP A 59 12.59 -1.37 -12.35
CA ASP A 59 12.21 -2.75 -12.67
C ASP A 59 10.69 -2.88 -12.62
N ALA A 60 10.14 -3.96 -13.20
CA ALA A 60 8.70 -4.15 -13.26
C ALA A 60 8.28 -5.62 -13.07
N ILE A 61 7.25 -5.84 -12.28
CA ILE A 61 6.73 -7.16 -11.91
C ILE A 61 5.30 -7.32 -12.44
N LEU A 62 5.08 -8.33 -13.27
CA LEU A 62 3.76 -8.65 -13.81
C LEU A 62 2.89 -9.33 -12.77
N LEU A 63 1.76 -8.71 -12.42
CA LEU A 63 0.68 -9.31 -11.62
C LEU A 63 -0.19 -10.30 -12.42
N GLY A 64 -0.16 -10.26 -13.75
CA GLY A 64 -1.03 -11.04 -14.63
C GLY A 64 -2.28 -10.26 -15.06
N ASP A 65 -3.44 -10.93 -15.09
CA ASP A 65 -4.69 -10.27 -15.48
C ASP A 65 -5.12 -9.23 -14.47
N ALA A 66 -5.80 -8.17 -14.95
CA ALA A 66 -6.25 -7.07 -14.11
C ALA A 66 -7.25 -7.52 -13.04
N MET A 67 -8.05 -8.53 -13.37
CA MET A 67 -9.05 -9.12 -12.48
C MET A 67 -8.75 -10.59 -12.22
N VAL A 68 -8.88 -11.00 -10.98
CA VAL A 68 -8.71 -12.39 -10.55
C VAL A 68 -9.99 -12.91 -9.91
N ALA A 69 -10.35 -14.16 -10.21
CA ALA A 69 -11.48 -14.82 -9.58
C ALA A 69 -11.23 -15.03 -8.08
N THR A 70 -12.28 -14.88 -7.29
CA THR A 70 -12.26 -15.22 -5.85
C THR A 70 -13.00 -16.55 -5.61
N PRO A 71 -12.76 -17.24 -4.50
CA PRO A 71 -13.49 -18.47 -4.17
C PRO A 71 -15.01 -18.32 -4.15
N GLY A 72 -15.55 -17.11 -3.96
CA GLY A 72 -16.98 -16.81 -4.02
C GLY A 72 -17.49 -16.46 -5.43
N GLY A 73 -16.68 -16.63 -6.49
CA GLY A 73 -17.05 -16.37 -7.88
C GLY A 73 -17.00 -14.89 -8.30
N ALA A 74 -16.87 -13.94 -7.39
CA ALA A 74 -16.69 -12.54 -7.72
C ALA A 74 -15.27 -12.27 -8.23
N ALA A 75 -15.12 -11.40 -9.23
CA ALA A 75 -13.82 -10.95 -9.67
C ALA A 75 -13.35 -9.75 -8.83
N ARG A 76 -12.06 -9.73 -8.48
CA ARG A 76 -11.42 -8.60 -7.79
C ARG A 76 -10.16 -8.16 -8.52
N SER A 77 -9.73 -6.92 -8.28
CA SER A 77 -8.46 -6.43 -8.83
C SER A 77 -7.28 -7.30 -8.36
N ALA A 78 -6.35 -7.60 -9.26
CA ALA A 78 -5.13 -8.33 -8.95
C ALA A 78 -4.27 -7.64 -7.87
N TYR A 79 -4.33 -6.33 -7.76
CA TYR A 79 -3.67 -5.56 -6.69
C TYR A 79 -4.24 -5.85 -5.28
N LEU A 80 -5.43 -6.47 -5.19
CA LEU A 80 -6.05 -6.88 -3.92
C LEU A 80 -5.77 -8.34 -3.55
N ASP A 81 -5.03 -9.07 -4.38
CA ASP A 81 -4.56 -10.41 -4.05
C ASP A 81 -3.30 -10.34 -3.19
N VAL A 82 -3.52 -10.12 -1.88
CA VAL A 82 -2.46 -9.94 -0.89
C VAL A 82 -1.41 -11.05 -0.96
N ALA A 83 -1.84 -12.31 -0.99
CA ALA A 83 -0.92 -13.44 -0.99
C ALA A 83 -0.03 -13.46 -2.24
N ARG A 84 -0.59 -13.15 -3.41
CA ARG A 84 0.16 -13.04 -4.66
C ARG A 84 1.13 -11.88 -4.65
N VAL A 85 0.65 -10.69 -4.23
CA VAL A 85 1.49 -9.49 -4.14
C VAL A 85 2.69 -9.72 -3.24
N ILE A 86 2.48 -10.27 -2.03
CA ILE A 86 3.58 -10.55 -1.09
C ILE A 86 4.57 -11.56 -1.67
N ARG A 87 4.12 -12.67 -2.29
CA ARG A 87 5.04 -13.62 -2.93
C ARG A 87 5.92 -12.97 -3.99
N LEU A 88 5.34 -12.09 -4.82
CA LEU A 88 6.08 -11.39 -5.87
C LEU A 88 7.06 -10.38 -5.29
N VAL A 89 6.63 -9.58 -4.31
CA VAL A 89 7.46 -8.58 -3.62
C VAL A 89 8.68 -9.23 -2.98
N VAL A 90 8.48 -10.32 -2.23
CA VAL A 90 9.56 -11.08 -1.59
C VAL A 90 10.46 -11.77 -2.62
N GLY A 91 9.86 -12.43 -3.62
CA GLY A 91 10.60 -13.13 -4.69
C GLY A 91 11.46 -12.21 -5.54
N HIS A 92 11.11 -10.94 -5.64
CA HIS A 92 11.90 -9.90 -6.33
C HIS A 92 12.75 -9.05 -5.38
N HIS A 93 12.96 -9.51 -4.15
CA HIS A 93 13.82 -8.90 -3.15
C HIS A 93 13.46 -7.43 -2.81
N CYS A 94 12.20 -7.06 -2.90
CA CYS A 94 11.74 -5.76 -2.43
C CYS A 94 11.68 -5.77 -0.89
N ASP A 95 12.25 -4.76 -0.27
CA ASP A 95 12.30 -4.61 1.18
C ASP A 95 11.23 -3.67 1.73
N ALA A 96 10.54 -2.94 0.83
CA ALA A 96 9.41 -2.09 1.18
C ALA A 96 8.31 -2.12 0.10
N VAL A 97 7.10 -1.77 0.53
CA VAL A 97 5.91 -1.61 -0.32
C VAL A 97 5.34 -0.23 -0.13
N TRP A 98 5.11 0.47 -1.24
CA TRP A 98 4.32 1.68 -1.26
C TRP A 98 2.94 1.40 -1.91
N PRO A 99 1.84 1.41 -1.14
CA PRO A 99 0.50 1.13 -1.65
C PRO A 99 -0.20 2.37 -2.22
N GLY A 100 0.29 3.57 -1.96
CA GLY A 100 -0.33 4.83 -2.35
C GLY A 100 -1.67 5.08 -1.66
N TRP A 101 -2.70 5.30 -2.45
CA TRP A 101 -4.09 5.45 -2.00
C TRP A 101 -5.02 4.54 -2.82
N GLY A 102 -6.15 4.14 -2.24
CA GLY A 102 -7.05 3.13 -2.81
C GLY A 102 -6.44 1.72 -2.81
N PHE A 103 -7.08 0.77 -3.52
CA PHE A 103 -6.66 -0.63 -3.59
C PHE A 103 -6.31 -1.22 -2.22
N ALA A 104 -5.04 -1.56 -2.03
CA ALA A 104 -4.52 -2.22 -0.83
C ALA A 104 -4.10 -1.24 0.29
N SER A 105 -4.12 0.08 0.04
CA SER A 105 -3.61 1.08 1.00
C SER A 105 -4.40 1.15 2.31
N GLU A 106 -5.69 0.77 2.29
CA GLU A 106 -6.59 0.79 3.44
C GLU A 106 -6.86 -0.62 3.99
N ARG A 107 -6.06 -1.60 3.59
CA ARG A 107 -6.23 -3.00 4.00
C ARG A 107 -5.31 -3.38 5.15
N PRO A 108 -5.84 -3.57 6.37
CA PRO A 108 -5.04 -3.99 7.52
C PRO A 108 -4.33 -5.34 7.31
N ASP A 109 -4.99 -6.28 6.63
CA ASP A 109 -4.43 -7.60 6.33
C ASP A 109 -3.22 -7.53 5.40
N PHE A 110 -3.15 -6.54 4.51
CA PHE A 110 -1.98 -6.32 3.66
C PHE A 110 -0.80 -5.76 4.46
N ALA A 111 -1.05 -4.79 5.34
CA ALA A 111 0.01 -4.26 6.21
C ALA A 111 0.56 -5.35 7.15
N ASP A 112 -0.30 -6.20 7.70
CA ASP A 112 0.10 -7.33 8.54
C ASP A 112 0.88 -8.39 7.75
N ALA A 113 0.47 -8.69 6.51
CA ALA A 113 1.17 -9.63 5.65
C ALA A 113 2.57 -9.12 5.25
N CYS A 114 2.72 -7.80 4.99
CA CYS A 114 4.03 -7.19 4.80
C CYS A 114 4.91 -7.37 6.03
N ALA A 115 4.40 -7.04 7.21
CA ALA A 115 5.14 -7.17 8.47
C ALA A 115 5.58 -8.63 8.74
N ALA A 116 4.68 -9.59 8.53
CA ALA A 116 4.97 -11.02 8.67
C ALA A 116 6.05 -11.52 7.67
N ALA A 117 6.12 -10.92 6.49
CA ALA A 117 7.12 -11.22 5.47
C ALA A 117 8.45 -10.45 5.65
N GLY A 118 8.58 -9.59 6.67
CA GLY A 118 9.75 -8.74 6.88
C GLY A 118 9.88 -7.59 5.88
N VAL A 119 8.78 -7.23 5.20
CA VAL A 119 8.69 -6.13 4.24
C VAL A 119 8.09 -4.90 4.92
N VAL A 120 8.72 -3.74 4.72
CA VAL A 120 8.21 -2.47 5.27
C VAL A 120 6.96 -2.03 4.49
N PHE A 121 5.82 -1.93 5.16
CA PHE A 121 4.65 -1.27 4.61
C PHE A 121 4.76 0.26 4.82
N ILE A 122 4.85 1.03 3.75
CA ILE A 122 4.93 2.50 3.82
C ILE A 122 3.52 3.06 4.06
N GLY A 123 3.13 3.10 5.32
CA GLY A 123 1.80 3.49 5.78
C GLY A 123 1.58 3.13 7.25
N PRO A 124 0.34 3.28 7.76
CA PRO A 124 0.00 2.92 9.12
C PRO A 124 0.05 1.41 9.35
N SER A 125 0.20 0.97 10.60
CA SER A 125 0.11 -0.45 10.95
C SER A 125 -1.31 -1.00 10.72
N GLY A 126 -1.43 -2.33 10.55
CA GLY A 126 -2.74 -2.97 10.45
C GLY A 126 -3.61 -2.73 11.69
N SER A 127 -3.01 -2.63 12.88
CA SER A 127 -3.73 -2.29 14.11
C SER A 127 -4.27 -0.86 14.09
N SER A 128 -3.47 0.11 13.64
CA SER A 128 -3.92 1.51 13.49
C SER A 128 -5.04 1.63 12.45
N MET A 129 -4.92 0.89 11.33
CA MET A 129 -5.98 0.86 10.31
C MET A 129 -7.29 0.28 10.85
N ARG A 130 -7.24 -0.80 11.63
CA ARG A 130 -8.45 -1.38 12.24
C ARG A 130 -9.09 -0.44 13.26
N LEU A 131 -8.27 0.28 14.02
CA LEU A 131 -8.75 1.22 15.02
C LEU A 131 -9.44 2.45 14.40
N LEU A 132 -8.86 2.98 13.30
CA LEU A 132 -9.29 4.25 12.70
C LEU A 132 -10.10 4.09 11.41
N GLY A 133 -10.12 2.90 10.82
CA GLY A 133 -10.78 2.63 9.53
C GLY A 133 -12.31 2.61 9.61
N ASP A 134 -12.87 2.38 10.79
CA ASP A 134 -14.30 2.53 11.05
C ASP A 134 -14.62 3.98 11.46
N LYS A 135 -15.64 4.58 10.83
CA LYS A 135 -16.02 5.98 11.11
C LYS A 135 -16.48 6.19 12.54
N ILE A 136 -17.13 5.20 13.14
CA ILE A 136 -17.60 5.26 14.52
C ILE A 136 -16.41 5.14 15.48
N GLY A 137 -15.54 4.14 15.24
CA GLY A 137 -14.32 3.93 16.01
C GLY A 137 -13.38 5.14 15.93
N GLY A 138 -13.17 5.69 14.74
CA GLY A 138 -12.34 6.88 14.55
C GLY A 138 -12.86 8.11 15.31
N LYS A 139 -14.19 8.34 15.34
CA LYS A 139 -14.77 9.45 16.13
C LYS A 139 -14.59 9.24 17.63
N ARG A 140 -14.79 8.04 18.14
CA ARG A 140 -14.57 7.72 19.57
C ARG A 140 -13.12 7.98 19.99
N VAL A 141 -12.17 7.49 19.21
CA VAL A 141 -10.75 7.72 19.46
C VAL A 141 -10.42 9.22 19.45
N ALA A 142 -10.99 9.98 18.50
CA ALA A 142 -10.80 11.43 18.43
C ALA A 142 -11.33 12.11 19.70
N GLU A 143 -12.53 11.76 20.18
CA GLU A 143 -13.11 12.29 21.41
C GLU A 143 -12.27 11.93 22.65
N GLU A 144 -11.82 10.68 22.76
CA GLU A 144 -10.92 10.21 23.84
C GLU A 144 -9.59 10.99 23.87
N CYS A 145 -9.10 11.39 22.69
CA CYS A 145 -7.90 12.21 22.54
C CYS A 145 -8.16 13.73 22.67
N GLY A 146 -9.39 14.15 22.94
CA GLY A 146 -9.75 15.56 23.03
C GLY A 146 -9.79 16.30 21.69
N VAL A 147 -9.85 15.58 20.57
CA VAL A 147 -9.96 16.18 19.23
C VAL A 147 -11.43 16.49 18.93
N PRO A 148 -11.78 17.73 18.56
CA PRO A 148 -13.14 18.09 18.22
C PRO A 148 -13.69 17.29 17.05
N VAL A 149 -14.88 16.74 17.20
CA VAL A 149 -15.61 16.04 16.13
C VAL A 149 -16.95 16.71 15.85
N THR A 150 -17.45 16.49 14.64
CA THR A 150 -18.82 16.93 14.31
C THR A 150 -19.85 16.19 15.16
N PRO A 151 -20.95 16.85 15.59
CA PRO A 151 -22.04 16.18 16.34
C PRO A 151 -22.49 14.88 15.66
N TRP A 152 -22.74 13.84 16.44
CA TRP A 152 -23.14 12.53 15.96
C TRP A 152 -23.91 11.74 17.02
N SER A 153 -24.51 10.63 16.64
CA SER A 153 -25.39 9.81 17.50
C SER A 153 -24.68 9.02 18.61
N GLY A 154 -23.33 9.05 18.67
CA GLY A 154 -22.56 8.23 19.62
C GLY A 154 -22.46 6.75 19.21
N GLY A 155 -23.13 6.33 18.14
CA GLY A 155 -23.17 4.95 17.67
C GLY A 155 -23.96 4.76 16.38
N PRO A 156 -24.16 3.49 15.94
CA PRO A 156 -25.01 3.18 14.79
C PRO A 156 -26.43 3.66 15.02
N VAL A 157 -27.02 4.22 13.98
CA VAL A 157 -28.46 4.59 13.99
C VAL A 157 -29.24 3.41 13.41
N ALA A 158 -30.21 2.89 14.17
CA ALA A 158 -31.14 1.89 13.66
C ALA A 158 -32.04 2.56 12.60
N THR A 159 -32.17 1.97 11.42
CA THR A 159 -33.08 2.35 10.35
C THR A 159 -34.38 1.57 10.48
#